data_50e058ed0d06523da00a4b86e23f4222
#
_entry.id   50e058ed0d06523da00a4b86e23f4222
#
_cell.length_a   1.000
_cell.length_b   1.000
_cell.length_c   1.000
_cell.angle_alpha   90.00
_cell.angle_beta   90.00
_cell.angle_gamma   90.00
#
_symmetry.space_group_name_H-M   'P 1'
#
loop_
_entity.id
_entity.type
_entity.pdbx_description
1 polymer ?
#
loop_
_entity_poly.entity_id
_entity_poly.type
_entity_poly.pdbx_seq_one_letter_code
_entity_poly.pdbx_strand_id
1 'polypeptide(L)'
;QLDLISSIENIVSAENQYDFRTRNHTLKWLHAFQNNTSLTGKLVKSNYLPQNLFPEINSDNVIRFKSQIQYNSGQFEFKDKREDKYDYYIGVQLNRYKIDPGGLDPGSGNSIIPIKLNNEIGQENSIYANLNSRILKSLSISAGIRLTQFNLLGPFDESQYNEQGVFEGIKSFNKNETVTQFFNPEPRLGLNLKLGRTSSIKMSYARIHQYIQNIYNTSTPLPTSRWKISDRYILPQKNDTYGFGLYKNFPDLNIEISSEGYYRKTKNNLTFKPGADFFLSDFLEREVTQANGKAYGVEISLRKPNGKFNGFMNYTWARSLLKTDEESLIARINNNNWYPSDFDRPHTLNATINFEGDLYNTVSFNFTGQTGRPFTIANGVLKQENVTIPIFLSRNNSRLPVFHRLDFSWKVAYSKNPKSRFKGDWVFTVYNIYGRKNPFNIYYSQREGVKDGSVFLDSPLGAYELSVIKGPLVSLSYNFKFQ
;
A
#
# COMPACT_ATOMS: atom_id res chain seq x y z
N GLN A 1 -5.87 -15.97 3.15
CA GLN A 1 -4.97 -16.80 3.94
C GLN A 1 -3.67 -16.92 3.16
N LEU A 2 -2.55 -16.56 3.79
CA LEU A 2 -1.22 -16.70 3.22
C LEU A 2 -0.45 -17.67 4.12
N ASP A 3 -0.23 -18.88 3.61
CA ASP A 3 0.54 -19.89 4.31
C ASP A 3 1.97 -19.86 3.77
N LEU A 4 2.92 -19.50 4.60
CA LEU A 4 4.34 -19.53 4.26
C LEU A 4 4.89 -20.87 4.71
N ILE A 5 5.01 -21.81 3.77
CA ILE A 5 5.66 -23.09 3.99
C ILE A 5 7.12 -22.94 3.56
N SER A 6 8.04 -23.00 4.50
CA SER A 6 9.45 -23.19 4.17
C SER A 6 9.71 -24.65 3.88
N SER A 7 9.74 -25.06 2.61
CA SER A 7 10.14 -26.41 2.25
C SER A 7 11.63 -26.42 1.90
N ILE A 8 12.44 -26.73 2.87
CA ILE A 8 13.73 -27.38 2.61
C ILE A 8 13.46 -28.86 2.86
N GLU A 9 13.80 -29.72 1.91
CA GLU A 9 13.60 -31.15 2.07
C GLU A 9 14.21 -31.63 3.40
N ASN A 10 13.35 -32.23 4.25
CA ASN A 10 13.68 -32.79 5.57
C ASN A 10 13.85 -31.80 6.75
N ILE A 11 13.26 -30.62 6.76
CA ILE A 11 13.17 -29.77 7.95
C ILE A 11 11.71 -29.75 8.45
N VAL A 12 11.53 -30.01 9.75
CA VAL A 12 10.27 -29.71 10.44
C VAL A 12 10.16 -28.20 10.57
N SER A 13 9.43 -27.57 9.69
CA SER A 13 9.16 -26.14 9.77
C SER A 13 7.81 -25.91 10.43
N ALA A 14 7.76 -25.01 11.41
CA ALA A 14 6.50 -24.50 11.89
C ALA A 14 5.82 -23.69 10.77
N GLU A 15 4.56 -23.99 10.47
CA GLU A 15 3.77 -23.23 9.50
C GLU A 15 3.34 -21.90 10.16
N ASN A 16 3.97 -20.81 9.76
CA ASN A 16 3.52 -19.49 10.16
C ASN A 16 2.37 -19.07 9.27
N GLN A 17 1.24 -18.67 9.87
CA GLN A 17 0.02 -18.33 9.18
C GLN A 17 -0.32 -16.86 9.39
N TYR A 18 -0.70 -16.17 8.31
CA TYR A 18 -1.26 -14.82 8.36
C TYR A 18 -2.71 -14.85 7.92
N ASP A 19 -3.60 -14.49 8.83
CA ASP A 19 -5.02 -14.36 8.59
C ASP A 19 -5.47 -12.90 8.70
N PHE A 20 -6.46 -12.52 7.92
CA PHE A 20 -7.13 -11.25 8.12
C PHE A 20 -8.62 -11.35 7.85
N ARG A 21 -9.39 -10.53 8.55
CA ARG A 21 -10.82 -10.40 8.34
C ARG A 21 -11.19 -8.93 8.22
N THR A 22 -11.94 -8.59 7.17
CA THR A 22 -12.48 -7.25 6.99
C THR A 22 -14.00 -7.31 6.94
N ARG A 23 -14.65 -6.43 7.71
CA ARG A 23 -16.12 -6.26 7.69
C ARG A 23 -16.42 -4.80 7.41
N ASN A 24 -17.17 -4.54 6.33
CA ASN A 24 -17.54 -3.19 5.92
C ASN A 24 -19.06 -3.08 5.83
N HIS A 25 -19.60 -2.03 6.44
CA HIS A 25 -21.00 -1.65 6.33
C HIS A 25 -21.05 -0.21 5.82
N THR A 26 -21.82 0.02 4.76
CA THR A 26 -22.00 1.35 4.18
C THR A 26 -23.49 1.60 4.00
N LEU A 27 -23.97 2.72 4.54
CA LEU A 27 -25.30 3.27 4.26
C LEU A 27 -25.09 4.56 3.47
N LYS A 28 -25.71 4.66 2.31
CA LYS A 28 -25.71 5.86 1.47
C LYS A 28 -27.13 6.29 1.20
N TRP A 29 -27.42 7.55 1.49
CA TRP A 29 -28.64 8.24 1.09
C TRP A 29 -28.31 9.29 0.07
N LEU A 30 -29.09 9.39 -0.99
CA LEU A 30 -28.99 10.39 -2.05
C LEU A 30 -30.37 10.98 -2.30
N HIS A 31 -30.45 12.30 -2.23
CA HIS A 31 -31.63 13.05 -2.66
C HIS A 31 -31.25 13.97 -3.81
N ALA A 32 -31.91 13.78 -4.95
CA ALA A 32 -31.73 14.64 -6.14
C ALA A 32 -32.91 15.60 -6.26
N PHE A 33 -32.62 16.87 -6.39
CA PHE A 33 -33.60 17.93 -6.62
C PHE A 33 -33.79 18.17 -8.12
N GLN A 34 -34.92 18.80 -8.50
CA GLN A 34 -35.24 19.05 -9.90
C GLN A 34 -34.26 20.00 -10.66
N ASN A 35 -33.51 20.81 -9.91
CA ASN A 35 -32.61 21.85 -10.48
C ASN A 35 -31.14 21.37 -10.60
N ASN A 36 -30.91 20.08 -10.78
CA ASN A 36 -29.57 19.46 -10.87
C ASN A 36 -28.71 19.59 -9.59
N THR A 37 -29.34 19.86 -8.45
CA THR A 37 -28.67 19.80 -7.17
C THR A 37 -28.92 18.43 -6.48
N SER A 38 -28.01 18.04 -5.60
CA SER A 38 -28.16 16.81 -4.83
C SER A 38 -27.56 16.93 -3.44
N LEU A 39 -28.15 16.19 -2.50
CA LEU A 39 -27.62 15.96 -1.17
C LEU A 39 -27.23 14.49 -1.03
N THR A 40 -26.05 14.23 -0.52
CA THR A 40 -25.57 12.88 -0.24
C THR A 40 -25.22 12.77 1.24
N GLY A 41 -25.83 11.82 1.93
CA GLY A 41 -25.43 11.36 3.26
C GLY A 41 -24.78 9.98 3.16
N LYS A 42 -23.64 9.77 3.82
CA LYS A 42 -22.93 8.49 3.81
C LYS A 42 -22.44 8.16 5.21
N LEU A 43 -22.74 6.95 5.67
CA LEU A 43 -22.21 6.38 6.90
C LEU A 43 -21.39 5.13 6.54
N VAL A 44 -20.20 5.01 7.12
CA VAL A 44 -19.33 3.85 6.92
C VAL A 44 -18.88 3.34 8.27
N LYS A 45 -18.93 2.03 8.45
CA LYS A 45 -18.30 1.33 9.55
C LYS A 45 -17.44 0.22 8.97
N SER A 46 -16.15 0.25 9.28
CA SER A 46 -15.18 -0.76 8.84
C SER A 46 -14.42 -1.32 10.04
N ASN A 47 -14.16 -2.62 10.00
CA ASN A 47 -13.36 -3.31 10.99
C ASN A 47 -12.40 -4.25 10.28
N TYR A 48 -11.10 -4.04 10.48
CA TYR A 48 -10.01 -4.83 9.95
C TYR A 48 -9.28 -5.53 11.10
N LEU A 49 -9.14 -6.84 11.02
CA LEU A 49 -8.61 -7.73 12.06
C LEU A 49 -7.54 -8.63 11.45
N PRO A 50 -6.29 -8.19 11.35
CA PRO A 50 -5.19 -9.05 10.98
C PRO A 50 -4.67 -9.83 12.20
N GLN A 51 -4.19 -11.04 11.95
CA GLN A 51 -3.49 -11.86 12.94
C GLN A 51 -2.37 -12.68 12.32
N ASN A 52 -1.28 -12.81 13.05
CA ASN A 52 -0.20 -13.76 12.75
C ASN A 52 -0.28 -14.90 13.74
N LEU A 53 -0.18 -16.12 13.25
CA LEU A 53 -0.14 -17.36 14.01
C LEU A 53 1.27 -17.93 13.90
N PHE A 54 1.86 -18.22 15.04
CA PHE A 54 3.22 -18.79 15.15
C PHE A 54 3.11 -20.11 15.95
N PRO A 55 2.88 -21.25 15.25
CA PRO A 55 2.90 -22.55 15.92
C PRO A 55 4.30 -22.81 16.52
N GLU A 56 4.32 -23.31 17.76
CA GLU A 56 5.57 -23.73 18.38
C GLU A 56 6.00 -25.11 17.86
N ILE A 57 7.30 -25.29 17.66
CA ILE A 57 7.87 -26.57 17.22
C ILE A 57 7.69 -27.59 18.33
N ASN A 58 7.23 -28.80 17.98
CA ASN A 58 6.99 -29.90 18.91
C ASN A 58 5.95 -29.63 19.99
N SER A 59 5.00 -28.76 19.75
CA SER A 59 3.91 -28.41 20.66
C SER A 59 2.63 -28.11 19.87
N ASP A 60 1.47 -28.40 20.47
CA ASP A 60 0.18 -27.98 19.91
C ASP A 60 -0.13 -26.50 20.21
N ASN A 61 0.81 -25.79 20.83
CA ASN A 61 0.64 -24.40 21.17
C ASN A 61 0.82 -23.48 19.95
N VAL A 62 -0.01 -22.44 19.87
CA VAL A 62 0.04 -21.41 18.83
C VAL A 62 0.10 -20.04 19.49
N ILE A 63 1.23 -19.36 19.30
CA ILE A 63 1.40 -17.97 19.69
C ILE A 63 0.66 -17.09 18.69
N ARG A 64 -0.06 -16.08 19.16
CA ARG A 64 -0.88 -15.22 18.31
C ARG A 64 -0.51 -13.75 18.49
N PHE A 65 -0.22 -13.08 17.41
CA PHE A 65 -0.21 -11.62 17.38
C PHE A 65 -1.48 -11.13 16.70
N LYS A 66 -2.27 -10.32 17.40
CA LYS A 66 -3.54 -9.78 16.91
C LYS A 66 -3.51 -8.26 16.99
N SER A 67 -3.95 -7.60 15.93
CA SER A 67 -4.20 -6.16 15.92
C SER A 67 -5.58 -5.84 15.35
N GLN A 68 -6.06 -4.60 15.50
CA GLN A 68 -7.37 -4.21 15.01
C GLN A 68 -7.39 -2.74 14.59
N ILE A 69 -8.10 -2.46 13.49
CA ILE A 69 -8.44 -1.11 13.08
C ILE A 69 -9.96 -1.01 12.96
N GLN A 70 -10.57 -0.15 13.75
CA GLN A 70 -11.98 0.22 13.62
C GLN A 70 -12.05 1.63 13.04
N TYR A 71 -12.82 1.77 11.98
CA TYR A 71 -13.07 3.04 11.30
C TYR A 71 -14.56 3.31 11.21
N ASN A 72 -14.99 4.48 11.68
CA ASN A 72 -16.33 4.98 11.52
C ASN A 72 -16.26 6.34 10.83
N SER A 73 -17.09 6.54 9.81
CA SER A 73 -17.14 7.78 9.05
C SER A 73 -18.56 8.22 8.80
N GLY A 74 -18.81 9.51 9.01
CA GLY A 74 -20.01 10.20 8.58
C GLY A 74 -19.64 11.30 7.58
N GLN A 75 -20.32 11.36 6.45
CA GLN A 75 -20.10 12.37 5.41
C GLN A 75 -21.44 12.94 4.98
N PHE A 76 -21.47 14.25 4.80
CA PHE A 76 -22.60 14.95 4.23
C PHE A 76 -22.11 15.92 3.16
N GLU A 77 -22.69 15.85 1.96
CA GLU A 77 -22.23 16.60 0.80
C GLU A 77 -23.42 17.18 0.04
N PHE A 78 -23.34 18.46 -0.26
CA PHE A 78 -24.20 19.16 -1.21
C PHE A 78 -23.46 19.34 -2.52
N LYS A 79 -24.11 19.04 -3.63
CA LYS A 79 -23.58 19.22 -4.99
C LYS A 79 -24.58 19.98 -5.84
N ASP A 80 -24.10 20.99 -6.58
CA ASP A 80 -24.84 21.69 -7.65
C ASP A 80 -24.09 21.52 -8.97
N LYS A 81 -24.78 21.00 -9.98
CA LYS A 81 -24.23 20.77 -11.31
C LYS A 81 -24.99 21.62 -12.32
N ARG A 82 -24.34 22.64 -12.88
CA ARG A 82 -24.87 23.46 -13.98
C ARG A 82 -24.25 22.98 -15.28
N GLU A 83 -25.10 22.48 -16.17
CA GLU A 83 -24.69 21.92 -17.44
C GLU A 83 -23.75 22.90 -18.18
N ASP A 84 -22.59 22.35 -18.61
CA ASP A 84 -21.54 22.98 -19.39
C ASP A 84 -20.86 24.24 -18.82
N LYS A 85 -21.22 24.71 -17.62
CA LYS A 85 -20.60 25.91 -17.01
C LYS A 85 -19.73 25.57 -15.83
N TYR A 86 -20.33 25.03 -14.77
CA TYR A 86 -19.62 24.65 -13.55
C TYR A 86 -20.36 23.56 -12.79
N ASP A 87 -19.64 22.82 -12.00
CA ASP A 87 -20.17 22.04 -10.89
C ASP A 87 -19.36 22.34 -9.63
N TYR A 88 -20.04 22.50 -8.51
CA TYR A 88 -19.37 22.61 -7.23
C TYR A 88 -19.98 21.66 -6.21
N TYR A 89 -19.17 21.27 -5.26
CA TYR A 89 -19.65 20.54 -4.10
C TYR A 89 -18.98 21.06 -2.83
N ILE A 90 -19.75 21.05 -1.74
CA ILE A 90 -19.32 21.43 -0.40
C ILE A 90 -19.76 20.30 0.53
N GLY A 91 -18.91 19.92 1.43
CA GLY A 91 -19.24 18.85 2.34
C GLY A 91 -18.46 18.90 3.65
N VAL A 92 -18.98 18.12 4.59
CA VAL A 92 -18.35 17.86 5.89
C VAL A 92 -18.11 16.36 6.03
N GLN A 93 -17.04 15.98 6.70
CA GLN A 93 -16.71 14.60 6.97
C GLN A 93 -16.14 14.48 8.37
N LEU A 94 -16.66 13.53 9.12
CA LEU A 94 -16.25 13.17 10.47
C LEU A 94 -15.77 11.73 10.45
N ASN A 95 -14.52 11.49 10.82
CA ASN A 95 -13.93 10.17 10.90
C ASN A 95 -13.47 9.90 12.32
N ARG A 96 -13.73 8.69 12.81
CA ARG A 96 -13.21 8.21 14.09
C ARG A 96 -12.49 6.89 13.87
N TYR A 97 -11.26 6.85 14.33
CA TYR A 97 -10.37 5.70 14.28
C TYR A 97 -10.16 5.16 15.69
N LYS A 98 -10.22 3.85 15.85
CA LYS A 98 -9.71 3.17 17.03
C LYS A 98 -8.76 2.10 16.56
N ILE A 99 -7.48 2.23 16.91
CA ILE A 99 -6.43 1.31 16.56
C ILE A 99 -6.01 0.55 17.82
N ASP A 100 -6.07 -0.77 17.76
CA ASP A 100 -5.36 -1.66 18.64
C ASP A 100 -4.06 -2.04 17.91
N PRO A 101 -2.89 -1.48 18.32
CA PRO A 101 -1.64 -1.69 17.61
C PRO A 101 -1.19 -3.15 17.64
N GLY A 102 -1.66 -3.89 18.61
CA GLY A 102 -1.48 -5.33 18.72
C GLY A 102 -1.11 -5.81 20.11
N GLY A 103 -1.06 -7.12 20.22
CA GLY A 103 -0.66 -7.83 21.42
C GLY A 103 -0.24 -9.25 21.10
N LEU A 104 0.66 -9.76 21.90
CA LEU A 104 1.18 -11.12 21.83
C LEU A 104 0.47 -11.99 22.86
N ASP A 105 -0.24 -12.99 22.37
CA ASP A 105 -0.97 -13.98 23.15
C ASP A 105 -0.18 -15.29 23.09
N PRO A 106 0.38 -15.78 24.22
CA PRO A 106 1.21 -16.98 24.25
C PRO A 106 0.45 -18.29 23.99
N GLY A 107 -0.90 -18.25 23.92
CA GLY A 107 -1.71 -19.45 23.80
C GLY A 107 -1.80 -20.21 25.14
N SER A 108 -1.61 -21.54 25.07
CA SER A 108 -1.61 -22.42 26.25
C SER A 108 -0.21 -22.63 26.87
N GLY A 109 0.83 -22.12 26.21
CA GLY A 109 2.22 -22.24 26.68
C GLY A 109 2.65 -21.10 27.59
N ASN A 110 3.78 -21.29 28.28
CA ASN A 110 4.42 -20.29 29.13
C ASN A 110 5.76 -19.80 28.55
N SER A 111 6.00 -20.07 27.27
CA SER A 111 7.26 -19.75 26.59
C SER A 111 7.44 -18.24 26.35
N ILE A 112 6.35 -17.48 26.34
CA ILE A 112 6.35 -16.04 26.05
C ILE A 112 5.48 -15.29 27.07
N ILE A 113 5.96 -14.16 27.51
CA ILE A 113 5.18 -13.23 28.35
C ILE A 113 4.14 -12.53 27.48
N PRO A 114 2.83 -12.54 27.88
CA PRO A 114 1.82 -11.81 27.13
C PRO A 114 2.11 -10.29 27.11
N ILE A 115 2.02 -9.71 25.94
CA ILE A 115 2.21 -8.28 25.75
C ILE A 115 0.95 -7.70 25.09
N LYS A 116 0.49 -6.57 25.60
CA LYS A 116 -0.64 -5.85 25.02
C LYS A 116 -0.33 -4.36 24.97
N LEU A 117 -0.31 -3.82 23.77
CA LEU A 117 -0.13 -2.39 23.55
C LEU A 117 -1.42 -1.61 23.81
N ASN A 118 -1.31 -0.35 24.23
CA ASN A 118 -2.45 0.50 24.47
C ASN A 118 -3.16 0.91 23.17
N ASN A 119 -4.49 0.99 23.22
CA ASN A 119 -5.30 1.44 22.09
C ASN A 119 -5.08 2.93 21.82
N GLU A 120 -5.11 3.30 20.54
CA GLU A 120 -5.03 4.69 20.11
C GLU A 120 -6.36 5.13 19.49
N ILE A 121 -6.83 6.33 19.81
CA ILE A 121 -8.10 6.87 19.30
C ILE A 121 -7.83 8.19 18.58
N GLY A 122 -8.13 8.24 17.28
CA GLY A 122 -8.06 9.44 16.45
C GLY A 122 -9.42 9.92 16.00
N GLN A 123 -9.58 11.24 15.93
CA GLN A 123 -10.77 11.88 15.35
C GLN A 123 -10.33 12.92 14.32
N GLU A 124 -10.89 12.81 13.12
CA GLU A 124 -10.64 13.72 12.00
C GLU A 124 -11.95 14.41 11.62
N ASN A 125 -11.98 15.73 11.71
CA ASN A 125 -13.09 16.58 11.33
C ASN A 125 -12.66 17.40 10.12
N SER A 126 -13.42 17.36 9.03
CA SER A 126 -13.04 18.05 7.82
C SER A 126 -14.23 18.77 7.21
N ILE A 127 -13.95 19.96 6.69
CA ILE A 127 -14.84 20.68 5.77
C ILE A 127 -14.11 20.84 4.44
N TYR A 128 -14.82 20.67 3.34
CA TYR A 128 -14.22 20.79 2.03
C TYR A 128 -15.17 21.43 1.03
N ALA A 129 -14.56 22.11 0.05
CA ALA A 129 -15.25 22.66 -1.12
C ALA A 129 -14.43 22.40 -2.37
N ASN A 130 -15.09 22.16 -3.47
CA ASN A 130 -14.48 22.02 -4.79
C ASN A 130 -15.36 22.66 -5.86
N LEU A 131 -14.71 23.32 -6.81
CA LEU A 131 -15.31 23.92 -7.99
C LEU A 131 -14.64 23.36 -9.24
N ASN A 132 -15.42 22.83 -10.17
CA ASN A 132 -14.99 22.50 -11.53
C ASN A 132 -15.71 23.46 -12.47
N SER A 133 -14.97 24.16 -13.32
CA SER A 133 -15.51 25.13 -14.24
C SER A 133 -14.88 25.01 -15.60
N ARG A 134 -15.71 25.16 -16.65
CA ARG A 134 -15.26 25.35 -18.01
C ARG A 134 -15.20 26.86 -18.30
N ILE A 135 -14.01 27.43 -18.14
CA ILE A 135 -13.78 28.87 -18.35
C ILE A 135 -13.84 29.23 -19.84
N LEU A 136 -13.26 28.38 -20.69
CA LEU A 136 -13.31 28.49 -22.16
C LEU A 136 -13.72 27.13 -22.74
N LYS A 137 -14.13 27.10 -24.01
CA LYS A 137 -14.42 25.84 -24.72
C LYS A 137 -13.24 24.84 -24.67
N SER A 138 -12.02 25.38 -24.60
CA SER A 138 -10.78 24.62 -24.55
C SER A 138 -10.19 24.48 -23.14
N LEU A 139 -10.58 25.29 -22.15
CA LEU A 139 -9.97 25.36 -20.83
C LEU A 139 -10.98 25.03 -19.72
N SER A 140 -10.69 23.98 -18.96
CA SER A 140 -11.39 23.63 -17.73
C SER A 140 -10.46 23.69 -16.53
N ILE A 141 -10.96 24.21 -15.42
CA ILE A 141 -10.24 24.33 -14.14
C ILE A 141 -11.02 23.57 -13.07
N SER A 142 -10.29 22.84 -12.24
CA SER A 142 -10.77 22.26 -10.99
C SER A 142 -9.98 22.86 -9.84
N ALA A 143 -10.66 23.48 -8.87
CA ALA A 143 -10.03 24.06 -7.69
C ALA A 143 -10.78 23.63 -6.44
N GLY A 144 -10.07 23.18 -5.43
CA GLY A 144 -10.67 22.73 -4.18
C GLY A 144 -9.77 22.96 -2.99
N ILE A 145 -10.40 22.99 -1.83
CA ILE A 145 -9.71 23.05 -0.54
C ILE A 145 -10.44 22.13 0.44
N ARG A 146 -9.66 21.40 1.24
CA ARG A 146 -10.13 20.68 2.41
C ARG A 146 -9.37 21.21 3.62
N LEU A 147 -10.09 21.55 4.67
CA LEU A 147 -9.56 21.95 5.97
C LEU A 147 -9.81 20.80 6.93
N THR A 148 -8.76 20.25 7.46
CA THR A 148 -8.83 19.08 8.35
C THR A 148 -8.28 19.43 9.71
N GLN A 149 -9.06 19.19 10.74
CA GLN A 149 -8.67 19.15 12.14
C GLN A 149 -8.57 17.70 12.56
N PHE A 150 -7.41 17.27 13.03
CA PHE A 150 -7.18 15.95 13.56
C PHE A 150 -6.81 16.03 15.04
N ASN A 151 -7.42 15.17 15.89
CA ASN A 151 -7.16 15.07 17.31
C ASN A 151 -6.79 13.62 17.66
N LEU A 152 -5.67 13.44 18.36
CA LEU A 152 -5.42 12.23 19.15
C LEU A 152 -6.16 12.38 20.49
N LEU A 153 -6.93 11.36 20.86
CA LEU A 153 -7.79 11.39 22.06
C LEU A 153 -7.37 10.33 23.07
N GLY A 154 -7.55 10.64 24.34
CA GLY A 154 -7.41 9.68 25.44
C GLY A 154 -8.55 8.64 25.49
N PRO A 155 -8.35 7.55 26.26
CA PRO A 155 -7.25 7.36 27.21
C PRO A 155 -5.92 7.14 26.48
N PHE A 156 -4.87 7.82 26.89
CA PHE A 156 -3.55 7.76 26.29
C PHE A 156 -2.47 8.12 27.31
N ASP A 157 -1.37 7.40 27.31
CA ASP A 157 -0.20 7.66 28.13
C ASP A 157 0.91 8.21 27.24
N GLU A 158 1.25 9.48 27.41
CA GLU A 158 2.27 10.19 26.65
C GLU A 158 3.58 10.21 27.41
N SER A 159 4.63 9.66 26.82
CA SER A 159 5.99 9.77 27.35
C SER A 159 6.45 11.22 27.37
N GLN A 160 7.05 11.66 28.47
CA GLN A 160 7.66 12.99 28.58
C GLN A 160 9.19 12.86 28.56
N TYR A 161 9.81 13.70 27.76
CA TYR A 161 11.28 13.77 27.63
C TYR A 161 11.76 15.18 27.83
N ASN A 162 12.93 15.36 28.49
CA ASN A 162 13.60 16.66 28.59
C ASN A 162 14.26 17.06 27.25
N GLU A 163 14.89 18.24 27.22
CA GLU A 163 15.56 18.75 26.00
C GLU A 163 16.70 17.84 25.50
N GLN A 164 17.28 17.03 26.39
CA GLN A 164 18.32 16.05 26.05
C GLN A 164 17.77 14.71 25.63
N GLY A 165 16.44 14.54 25.54
CA GLY A 165 15.76 13.28 25.14
C GLY A 165 15.75 12.23 26.26
N VAL A 166 16.01 12.58 27.50
CA VAL A 166 15.94 11.68 28.66
C VAL A 166 14.49 11.59 29.13
N PHE A 167 14.02 10.38 29.37
CA PHE A 167 12.68 10.12 29.87
C PHE A 167 12.48 10.67 31.28
N GLU A 168 11.45 11.50 31.48
CA GLU A 168 11.10 12.12 32.76
C GLU A 168 9.85 11.53 33.42
N GLY A 169 8.98 10.86 32.62
CA GLY A 169 7.77 10.26 33.15
C GLY A 169 6.70 10.10 32.12
N ILE A 170 5.51 9.77 32.56
CA ILE A 170 4.31 9.55 31.74
C ILE A 170 3.25 10.55 32.14
N LYS A 171 2.66 11.23 31.16
CA LYS A 171 1.47 12.06 31.30
C LYS A 171 0.26 11.30 30.79
N SER A 172 -0.66 10.95 31.71
CA SER A 172 -1.88 10.24 31.36
C SER A 172 -3.02 11.20 31.02
N PHE A 173 -3.76 10.88 29.97
CA PHE A 173 -4.94 11.62 29.52
C PHE A 173 -6.19 10.76 29.68
N ASN A 174 -7.28 11.37 30.15
CA ASN A 174 -8.56 10.69 30.38
C ASN A 174 -9.31 10.43 29.05
N LYS A 175 -10.33 9.61 29.12
CA LYS A 175 -11.18 9.28 27.97
C LYS A 175 -11.75 10.54 27.30
N ASN A 176 -11.56 10.64 25.96
CA ASN A 176 -11.97 11.76 25.10
C ASN A 176 -11.24 13.09 25.40
N GLU A 177 -10.27 13.13 26.29
CA GLU A 177 -9.38 14.29 26.45
C GLU A 177 -8.48 14.42 25.21
N THR A 178 -8.23 15.65 24.75
CA THR A 178 -7.36 15.89 23.60
C THR A 178 -5.90 15.82 24.03
N VAL A 179 -5.15 14.88 23.47
CA VAL A 179 -3.71 14.70 23.69
C VAL A 179 -2.94 15.63 22.77
N THR A 180 -3.20 15.55 21.48
CA THR A 180 -2.52 16.36 20.45
C THR A 180 -3.51 16.73 19.37
N GLN A 181 -3.35 17.95 18.81
CA GLN A 181 -4.22 18.48 17.74
C GLN A 181 -3.39 18.97 16.58
N PHE A 182 -3.85 18.68 15.35
CA PHE A 182 -3.30 19.19 14.10
C PHE A 182 -4.39 19.87 13.29
N PHE A 183 -4.03 21.00 12.63
CA PHE A 183 -4.89 21.68 11.68
C PHE A 183 -4.15 21.83 10.35
N ASN A 184 -4.71 21.22 9.28
CA ASN A 184 -4.02 21.10 8.01
C ASN A 184 -4.90 21.50 6.82
N PRO A 185 -4.50 22.53 6.04
CA PRO A 185 -5.12 22.86 4.76
C PRO A 185 -4.60 21.94 3.64
N GLU A 186 -5.52 21.46 2.80
CA GLU A 186 -5.25 20.56 1.69
C GLU A 186 -5.80 21.14 0.38
N PRO A 187 -5.11 22.10 -0.25
CA PRO A 187 -5.48 22.66 -1.54
C PRO A 187 -5.28 21.64 -2.67
N ARG A 188 -6.14 21.73 -3.69
CA ARG A 188 -6.08 20.96 -4.93
C ARG A 188 -6.36 21.87 -6.11
N LEU A 189 -5.59 21.72 -7.18
CA LEU A 189 -5.75 22.45 -8.42
C LEU A 189 -5.57 21.52 -9.61
N GLY A 190 -6.46 21.60 -10.58
CA GLY A 190 -6.38 20.89 -11.85
C GLY A 190 -6.67 21.83 -13.01
N LEU A 191 -5.89 21.71 -14.07
CA LEU A 191 -6.07 22.43 -15.33
C LEU A 191 -6.16 21.40 -16.46
N ASN A 192 -7.10 21.58 -17.36
CA ASN A 192 -7.22 20.76 -18.57
C ASN A 192 -7.42 21.68 -19.78
N LEU A 193 -6.39 21.73 -20.64
CA LEU A 193 -6.38 22.50 -21.88
C LEU A 193 -6.54 21.55 -23.08
N LYS A 194 -7.63 21.67 -23.81
CA LYS A 194 -7.85 20.97 -25.07
C LYS A 194 -7.13 21.69 -26.21
N LEU A 195 -6.27 20.95 -26.92
CA LEU A 195 -5.56 21.41 -28.12
C LEU A 195 -6.24 20.81 -29.36
N GLY A 196 -7.37 21.41 -29.75
CA GLY A 196 -8.22 20.87 -30.81
C GLY A 196 -9.09 19.69 -30.37
N ARG A 197 -9.43 18.79 -31.32
CA ARG A 197 -10.37 17.69 -31.09
C ARG A 197 -9.73 16.43 -30.48
N THR A 198 -8.43 16.25 -30.68
CA THR A 198 -7.74 14.98 -30.44
C THR A 198 -6.62 15.07 -29.43
N SER A 199 -6.31 16.26 -28.91
CA SER A 199 -5.18 16.45 -27.99
C SER A 199 -5.58 17.25 -26.76
N SER A 200 -4.94 16.98 -25.62
CA SER A 200 -5.08 17.80 -24.44
C SER A 200 -3.83 17.79 -23.56
N ILE A 201 -3.68 18.86 -22.78
CA ILE A 201 -2.67 18.99 -21.73
C ILE A 201 -3.40 19.06 -20.40
N LYS A 202 -2.91 18.33 -19.40
CA LYS A 202 -3.41 18.40 -18.03
C LYS A 202 -2.30 18.76 -17.07
N MET A 203 -2.60 19.57 -16.08
CA MET A 203 -1.72 19.90 -14.96
C MET A 203 -2.48 19.71 -13.66
N SER A 204 -1.81 19.28 -12.62
CA SER A 204 -2.43 19.08 -11.32
C SER A 204 -1.48 19.37 -10.18
N TYR A 205 -2.05 19.84 -9.08
CA TYR A 205 -1.40 19.95 -7.78
C TYR A 205 -2.36 19.48 -6.71
N ALA A 206 -1.84 18.72 -5.73
CA ALA A 206 -2.61 18.32 -4.56
C ALA A 206 -1.71 18.22 -3.33
N ARG A 207 -2.21 18.71 -2.18
CA ARG A 207 -1.67 18.46 -0.86
C ARG A 207 -2.58 17.53 -0.09
N ILE A 208 -1.97 16.54 0.59
CA ILE A 208 -2.69 15.56 1.40
C ILE A 208 -1.89 15.32 2.68
N HIS A 209 -2.60 15.20 3.83
CA HIS A 209 -2.03 14.77 5.09
C HIS A 209 -2.54 13.37 5.46
N GLN A 210 -1.67 12.58 6.08
CA GLN A 210 -1.99 11.25 6.56
C GLN A 210 -1.69 11.16 8.05
N TYR A 211 -2.71 10.87 8.85
CA TYR A 211 -2.64 10.86 10.31
C TYR A 211 -2.47 9.46 10.90
N ILE A 212 -2.65 8.43 10.09
CA ILE A 212 -2.44 7.04 10.47
C ILE A 212 -1.36 6.48 9.57
N GLN A 213 -0.31 5.98 10.17
CA GLN A 213 0.85 5.46 9.46
C GLN A 213 1.07 4.00 9.80
N ASN A 214 1.57 3.23 8.86
CA ASN A 214 1.94 1.84 9.05
C ASN A 214 3.46 1.70 9.00
N ILE A 215 4.03 1.15 10.06
CA ILE A 215 5.43 0.78 10.12
C ILE A 215 5.52 -0.70 9.81
N TYR A 216 6.35 -1.07 8.85
CA TYR A 216 6.52 -2.47 8.46
C TYR A 216 7.99 -2.76 8.19
N ASN A 217 8.37 -4.00 8.41
CA ASN A 217 9.71 -4.48 8.11
C ASN A 217 9.65 -5.40 6.87
N THR A 218 10.37 -5.01 5.83
CA THR A 218 10.44 -5.79 4.57
C THR A 218 11.55 -6.84 4.58
N SER A 219 12.43 -6.83 5.57
CA SER A 219 13.51 -7.81 5.71
C SER A 219 13.07 -9.13 6.39
N THR A 220 11.86 -9.17 6.95
CA THR A 220 11.26 -10.39 7.51
C THR A 220 10.41 -11.12 6.48
N PRO A 221 10.35 -12.47 6.48
CA PRO A 221 9.50 -13.21 5.55
C PRO A 221 8.00 -13.02 5.81
N LEU A 222 7.62 -12.67 7.05
CA LEU A 222 6.24 -12.42 7.44
C LEU A 222 5.89 -10.94 7.36
N PRO A 223 4.67 -10.58 6.95
CA PRO A 223 4.20 -9.20 6.94
C PRO A 223 3.91 -8.71 8.37
N THR A 224 4.96 -8.42 9.12
CA THR A 224 4.83 -7.78 10.43
C THR A 224 4.69 -6.29 10.24
N SER A 225 3.63 -5.72 10.77
CA SER A 225 3.38 -4.28 10.69
C SER A 225 2.69 -3.75 11.94
N ARG A 226 3.00 -2.51 12.27
CA ARG A 226 2.37 -1.79 13.38
C ARG A 226 1.73 -0.51 12.87
N TRP A 227 0.47 -0.33 13.22
CA TRP A 227 -0.27 0.89 12.94
C TRP A 227 -0.10 1.90 14.06
N LYS A 228 0.10 3.16 13.69
CA LYS A 228 0.31 4.26 14.63
C LYS A 228 -0.48 5.49 14.20
N ILE A 229 -1.17 6.10 15.16
CA ILE A 229 -1.79 7.42 15.00
C ILE A 229 -0.74 8.50 15.26
N SER A 230 -0.77 9.59 14.50
CA SER A 230 0.10 10.75 14.69
C SER A 230 -0.11 11.38 16.04
N ASP A 231 0.98 11.72 16.69
CA ASP A 231 1.04 12.34 18.01
C ASP A 231 2.08 13.47 18.03
N ARG A 232 2.46 13.94 19.20
CA ARG A 232 3.46 15.00 19.38
C ARG A 232 4.84 14.67 18.80
N TYR A 233 5.24 13.37 18.86
CA TYR A 233 6.55 12.89 18.41
C TYR A 233 6.52 12.33 17.00
N ILE A 234 5.37 11.84 16.56
CA ILE A 234 5.16 11.25 15.25
C ILE A 234 4.16 12.09 14.46
N LEU A 235 4.68 13.12 13.78
CA LEU A 235 3.89 14.11 13.06
C LEU A 235 3.15 13.50 11.86
N PRO A 236 2.01 14.10 11.44
CA PRO A 236 1.32 13.67 10.23
C PRO A 236 2.22 13.70 9.00
N GLN A 237 2.16 12.66 8.20
CA GLN A 237 2.83 12.64 6.91
C GLN A 237 2.16 13.65 5.98
N LYS A 238 2.96 14.49 5.32
CA LYS A 238 2.52 15.51 4.36
C LYS A 238 3.03 15.19 2.98
N ASN A 239 2.13 15.18 1.97
CA ASN A 239 2.47 14.93 0.58
C ASN A 239 2.03 16.12 -0.28
N ASP A 240 2.96 16.69 -1.04
CA ASP A 240 2.71 17.64 -2.12
C ASP A 240 2.99 16.94 -3.45
N THR A 241 1.99 16.81 -4.31
CA THR A 241 2.08 16.10 -5.59
C THR A 241 1.79 17.07 -6.73
N TYR A 242 2.67 17.09 -7.74
CA TYR A 242 2.55 17.84 -8.99
C TYR A 242 2.46 16.84 -10.14
N GLY A 243 1.56 17.07 -11.07
CA GLY A 243 1.36 16.24 -12.26
C GLY A 243 1.27 17.07 -13.53
N PHE A 244 1.81 16.54 -14.61
CA PHE A 244 1.72 17.07 -15.96
C PHE A 244 1.45 15.94 -16.94
N GLY A 245 0.48 16.09 -17.84
CA GLY A 245 0.10 15.03 -18.77
C GLY A 245 -0.19 15.58 -20.18
N LEU A 246 0.25 14.82 -21.18
CA LEU A 246 -0.01 15.02 -22.59
C LEU A 246 -0.83 13.86 -23.12
N TYR A 247 -1.89 14.14 -23.86
CA TYR A 247 -2.81 13.12 -24.38
C TYR A 247 -3.07 13.40 -25.86
N LYS A 248 -2.99 12.35 -26.65
CA LYS A 248 -3.24 12.40 -28.10
C LYS A 248 -4.01 11.18 -28.56
N ASN A 249 -5.13 11.40 -29.23
CA ASN A 249 -5.90 10.37 -29.91
C ASN A 249 -5.65 10.45 -31.42
N PHE A 250 -5.51 9.28 -32.05
CA PHE A 250 -5.40 9.10 -33.49
C PHE A 250 -6.61 8.28 -33.98
N PRO A 251 -7.75 8.96 -34.29
CA PRO A 251 -8.99 8.25 -34.62
C PRO A 251 -8.86 7.31 -35.81
N ASP A 252 -8.14 7.71 -36.86
CA ASP A 252 -7.97 6.93 -38.09
C ASP A 252 -7.19 5.63 -37.87
N LEU A 253 -6.25 5.63 -36.92
CA LEU A 253 -5.48 4.46 -36.52
C LEU A 253 -6.10 3.69 -35.35
N ASN A 254 -7.15 4.26 -34.75
CA ASN A 254 -7.75 3.78 -33.52
C ASN A 254 -6.71 3.59 -32.41
N ILE A 255 -5.85 4.62 -32.19
CA ILE A 255 -4.76 4.61 -31.21
C ILE A 255 -4.88 5.82 -30.29
N GLU A 256 -4.69 5.58 -29.00
CA GLU A 256 -4.60 6.59 -27.96
C GLU A 256 -3.20 6.53 -27.35
N ILE A 257 -2.55 7.68 -27.21
CA ILE A 257 -1.23 7.82 -26.58
C ILE A 257 -1.35 8.85 -25.46
N SER A 258 -0.79 8.52 -24.30
CA SER A 258 -0.57 9.51 -23.23
C SER A 258 0.84 9.42 -22.67
N SER A 259 1.34 10.57 -22.21
CA SER A 259 2.58 10.68 -21.44
C SER A 259 2.30 11.55 -20.22
N GLU A 260 2.57 11.02 -19.03
CA GLU A 260 2.33 11.71 -17.77
C GLU A 260 3.62 11.75 -16.95
N GLY A 261 3.98 12.93 -16.47
CA GLY A 261 5.08 13.13 -15.53
C GLY A 261 4.55 13.56 -14.19
N TYR A 262 5.18 13.10 -13.11
CA TYR A 262 4.83 13.53 -11.76
C TYR A 262 6.05 13.76 -10.89
N TYR A 263 5.88 14.63 -9.89
CA TYR A 263 6.81 14.85 -8.81
C TYR A 263 6.03 14.94 -7.49
N ARG A 264 6.42 14.11 -6.51
CA ARG A 264 5.85 14.09 -5.16
C ARG A 264 6.95 14.39 -4.14
N LYS A 265 6.68 15.34 -3.26
CA LYS A 265 7.50 15.62 -2.09
C LYS A 265 6.73 15.18 -0.84
N THR A 266 7.37 14.33 -0.03
CA THR A 266 6.82 13.84 1.23
C THR A 266 7.63 14.40 2.39
N LYS A 267 6.97 14.82 3.46
CA LYS A 267 7.58 15.11 4.76
C LYS A 267 7.00 14.19 5.80
N ASN A 268 7.76 13.94 6.85
CA ASN A 268 7.35 13.13 8.00
C ASN A 268 6.95 11.69 7.60
N ASN A 269 7.66 11.09 6.64
CA ASN A 269 7.46 9.69 6.30
C ASN A 269 8.04 8.83 7.42
N LEU A 270 7.19 8.09 8.11
CA LEU A 270 7.59 7.27 9.24
C LEU A 270 8.44 6.09 8.78
N THR A 271 9.57 5.90 9.43
CA THR A 271 10.50 4.77 9.22
C THR A 271 11.16 4.39 10.54
N PHE A 272 11.74 3.21 10.62
CA PHE A 272 12.40 2.73 11.86
C PHE A 272 13.90 3.01 11.83
N LYS A 273 14.49 3.22 13.02
CA LYS A 273 15.93 3.40 13.20
C LYS A 273 16.70 2.09 12.93
N PRO A 274 18.00 2.13 12.66
CA PRO A 274 18.80 0.91 12.58
C PRO A 274 18.73 0.12 13.90
N GLY A 275 18.47 -1.18 13.82
CA GLY A 275 18.36 -2.06 15.00
C GLY A 275 17.10 -1.91 15.84
N ALA A 276 16.13 -1.13 15.39
CA ALA A 276 14.90 -0.85 16.14
C ALA A 276 14.02 -2.09 16.36
N ASP A 277 13.52 -2.28 17.57
CA ASP A 277 12.40 -3.16 17.90
C ASP A 277 11.10 -2.35 18.00
N PHE A 278 10.49 -2.04 16.87
CA PHE A 278 9.28 -1.23 16.84
C PHE A 278 7.98 -2.03 17.01
N PHE A 279 8.04 -3.35 16.92
CA PHE A 279 6.85 -4.17 16.80
C PHE A 279 6.03 -4.22 18.10
N LEU A 280 6.70 -4.46 19.22
CA LEU A 280 6.08 -4.57 20.55
C LEU A 280 6.58 -3.54 21.58
N SER A 281 7.37 -2.56 21.17
CA SER A 281 7.86 -1.52 22.06
C SER A 281 6.75 -0.58 22.56
N ASP A 282 6.67 -0.35 23.86
CA ASP A 282 5.78 0.65 24.44
C ASP A 282 6.24 2.09 24.12
N PHE A 283 7.54 2.29 23.85
CA PHE A 283 8.17 3.58 23.54
C PHE A 283 8.50 3.68 22.05
N LEU A 284 7.47 3.60 21.20
CA LEU A 284 7.64 3.55 19.75
C LEU A 284 8.41 4.75 19.20
N GLU A 285 8.25 5.94 19.78
CA GLU A 285 8.91 7.18 19.39
C GLU A 285 10.44 7.10 19.49
N ARG A 286 10.98 6.17 20.29
CA ARG A 286 12.42 5.89 20.38
C ARG A 286 12.94 5.02 19.26
N GLU A 287 12.08 4.18 18.73
CA GLU A 287 12.40 3.17 17.72
C GLU A 287 12.28 3.70 16.27
N VAL A 288 11.56 4.80 16.10
CA VAL A 288 11.24 5.35 14.79
C VAL A 288 11.88 6.70 14.56
N THR A 289 11.94 7.10 13.28
CA THR A 289 12.30 8.44 12.84
C THR A 289 11.41 8.84 11.66
N GLN A 290 11.41 10.13 11.32
CA GLN A 290 10.63 10.65 10.22
C GLN A 290 11.55 11.15 9.10
N ALA A 291 11.41 10.53 7.92
CA ALA A 291 12.21 10.83 6.75
C ALA A 291 11.53 11.85 5.83
N ASN A 292 12.31 12.61 5.11
CA ASN A 292 11.89 13.30 3.90
C ASN A 292 11.85 12.31 2.73
N GLY A 293 10.81 12.40 1.89
CA GLY A 293 10.63 11.56 0.72
C GLY A 293 10.53 12.38 -0.56
N LYS A 294 10.94 11.80 -1.67
CA LYS A 294 10.64 12.28 -3.02
C LYS A 294 10.35 11.11 -3.94
N ALA A 295 9.28 11.24 -4.73
CA ALA A 295 8.97 10.29 -5.79
C ALA A 295 8.71 11.06 -7.08
N TYR A 296 9.26 10.57 -8.19
CA TYR A 296 9.10 11.19 -9.50
C TYR A 296 9.20 10.15 -10.60
N GLY A 297 8.53 10.42 -11.71
CA GLY A 297 8.55 9.48 -12.82
C GLY A 297 7.84 10.02 -14.06
N VAL A 298 7.94 9.22 -15.12
CA VAL A 298 7.23 9.41 -16.38
C VAL A 298 6.52 8.10 -16.72
N GLU A 299 5.26 8.20 -17.06
CA GLU A 299 4.41 7.10 -17.50
C GLU A 299 4.01 7.32 -18.96
N ILE A 300 4.16 6.29 -19.79
CA ILE A 300 3.77 6.30 -21.20
C ILE A 300 2.74 5.19 -21.39
N SER A 301 1.59 5.55 -21.94
CA SER A 301 0.53 4.62 -22.28
C SER A 301 0.24 4.65 -23.77
N LEU A 302 0.21 3.47 -24.38
CA LEU A 302 -0.26 3.23 -25.73
C LEU A 302 -1.47 2.31 -25.64
N ARG A 303 -2.60 2.70 -26.21
CA ARG A 303 -3.83 1.91 -26.20
C ARG A 303 -4.44 1.83 -27.58
N LYS A 304 -4.82 0.64 -27.97
CA LYS A 304 -5.66 0.38 -29.17
C LYS A 304 -6.97 -0.27 -28.70
N PRO A 305 -8.06 0.52 -28.56
CA PRO A 305 -9.28 0.06 -27.89
C PRO A 305 -10.09 -0.96 -28.70
N ASN A 306 -10.02 -0.96 -30.04
CA ASN A 306 -10.87 -1.77 -30.90
C ASN A 306 -10.07 -2.39 -32.05
N GLY A 307 -10.65 -3.42 -32.70
CA GLY A 307 -10.12 -4.14 -33.84
C GLY A 307 -9.78 -5.60 -33.50
N LYS A 308 -9.46 -6.40 -34.53
CA LYS A 308 -9.07 -7.81 -34.35
C LYS A 308 -7.89 -7.95 -33.37
N PHE A 309 -6.95 -7.03 -33.46
CA PHE A 309 -5.90 -6.85 -32.45
C PHE A 309 -6.20 -5.58 -31.67
N ASN A 310 -6.42 -5.71 -30.37
CA ASN A 310 -6.62 -4.60 -29.45
C ASN A 310 -5.82 -4.84 -28.15
N GLY A 311 -5.70 -3.81 -27.31
CA GLY A 311 -4.94 -3.94 -26.08
C GLY A 311 -4.28 -2.65 -25.65
N PHE A 312 -3.31 -2.77 -24.76
CA PHE A 312 -2.53 -1.63 -24.27
C PHE A 312 -1.11 -2.02 -23.88
N MET A 313 -0.24 -1.03 -23.84
CA MET A 313 1.10 -1.10 -23.27
C MET A 313 1.33 0.12 -22.40
N ASN A 314 1.66 -0.10 -21.14
CA ASN A 314 2.00 0.95 -20.16
C ASN A 314 3.43 0.74 -19.70
N TYR A 315 4.26 1.75 -19.88
CA TYR A 315 5.61 1.78 -19.37
C TYR A 315 5.78 2.93 -18.39
N THR A 316 6.36 2.64 -17.24
CA THR A 316 6.67 3.63 -16.19
C THR A 316 8.16 3.60 -15.89
N TRP A 317 8.79 4.75 -15.96
CA TRP A 317 10.07 5.00 -15.31
C TRP A 317 9.82 5.87 -14.08
N ALA A 318 10.24 5.38 -12.90
CA ALA A 318 9.97 6.08 -11.65
C ALA A 318 11.08 5.87 -10.61
N ARG A 319 11.24 6.84 -9.72
CA ARG A 319 12.10 6.72 -8.54
C ARG A 319 11.31 7.11 -7.30
N SER A 320 11.57 6.40 -6.20
CA SER A 320 11.04 6.69 -4.87
C SER A 320 12.19 6.61 -3.85
N LEU A 321 12.53 7.76 -3.27
CA LEU A 321 13.70 7.92 -2.43
C LEU A 321 13.32 8.51 -1.07
N LEU A 322 14.04 8.09 -0.03
CA LEU A 322 13.93 8.60 1.33
C LEU A 322 15.26 9.17 1.79
N LYS A 323 15.19 10.09 2.76
CA LYS A 323 16.35 10.69 3.44
C LYS A 323 15.97 11.04 4.87
N THR A 324 16.75 10.61 5.83
CA THR A 324 16.66 11.09 7.22
C THR A 324 17.52 12.34 7.38
N ASP A 325 17.23 13.16 8.41
CA ASP A 325 18.01 14.33 8.79
C ASP A 325 18.33 14.24 10.28
N GLU A 326 18.76 13.05 10.76
CA GLU A 326 19.07 12.76 12.15
C GLU A 326 20.44 13.34 12.56
N GLU A 327 20.50 13.98 13.71
CA GLU A 327 21.75 14.49 14.27
C GLU A 327 22.59 13.36 14.89
N SER A 328 21.93 12.43 15.58
CA SER A 328 22.58 11.28 16.20
C SER A 328 23.12 10.30 15.18
N LEU A 329 24.40 9.97 15.25
CA LEU A 329 25.05 8.99 14.35
C LEU A 329 24.39 7.63 14.36
N ILE A 330 23.86 7.18 15.50
CA ILE A 330 23.22 5.86 15.68
C ILE A 330 21.84 5.83 15.00
N ALA A 331 21.15 6.96 14.95
CA ALA A 331 19.83 7.07 14.35
C ALA A 331 19.87 7.33 12.83
N ARG A 332 21.03 7.73 12.28
CA ARG A 332 21.18 8.03 10.84
C ARG A 332 20.97 6.79 9.99
N ILE A 333 20.08 6.91 9.01
CA ILE A 333 19.95 5.89 7.97
C ILE A 333 20.79 6.34 6.78
N ASN A 334 21.69 5.47 6.30
CA ASN A 334 22.57 5.73 5.16
C ASN A 334 23.33 7.06 5.26
N ASN A 335 23.80 7.43 6.46
CA ASN A 335 24.50 8.69 6.74
C ASN A 335 23.74 9.94 6.28
N ASN A 336 22.41 9.95 6.44
CA ASN A 336 21.52 11.02 5.96
C ASN A 336 21.61 11.29 4.44
N ASN A 337 22.00 10.30 3.64
CA ASN A 337 21.96 10.37 2.17
C ASN A 337 20.62 9.85 1.62
N TRP A 338 20.26 10.27 0.41
CA TRP A 338 19.11 9.73 -0.29
C TRP A 338 19.31 8.24 -0.61
N TYR A 339 18.35 7.41 -0.22
CA TYR A 339 18.35 5.98 -0.50
C TYR A 339 16.99 5.53 -1.08
N PRO A 340 16.93 4.43 -1.85
CA PRO A 340 15.68 3.90 -2.38
C PRO A 340 14.71 3.52 -1.25
N SER A 341 13.44 3.93 -1.37
CA SER A 341 12.39 3.38 -0.50
C SER A 341 12.11 1.91 -0.86
N ASP A 342 11.44 1.17 0.00
CA ASP A 342 11.10 -0.25 -0.25
C ASP A 342 10.24 -0.46 -1.50
N PHE A 343 9.63 0.59 -2.03
CA PHE A 343 8.77 0.58 -3.21
C PHE A 343 9.44 1.12 -4.48
N ASP A 344 10.73 1.49 -4.42
CA ASP A 344 11.46 2.03 -5.57
C ASP A 344 11.65 0.96 -6.65
N ARG A 345 10.91 1.07 -7.73
CA ARG A 345 11.00 0.20 -8.91
C ARG A 345 11.20 1.06 -10.14
N PRO A 346 12.46 1.26 -10.59
CA PRO A 346 12.77 2.18 -11.69
C PRO A 346 12.03 1.91 -12.98
N HIS A 347 11.78 0.66 -13.32
CA HIS A 347 11.11 0.30 -14.57
C HIS A 347 9.95 -0.65 -14.30
N THR A 348 8.79 -0.33 -14.86
CA THR A 348 7.61 -1.19 -14.86
C THR A 348 7.00 -1.19 -16.26
N LEU A 349 6.76 -2.37 -16.81
CA LEU A 349 6.10 -2.58 -18.10
C LEU A 349 4.90 -3.51 -17.90
N ASN A 350 3.71 -3.07 -18.31
CA ASN A 350 2.51 -3.87 -18.39
C ASN A 350 1.99 -3.81 -19.82
N ALA A 351 1.76 -4.95 -20.44
CA ALA A 351 1.22 -5.04 -21.78
C ALA A 351 0.15 -6.12 -21.86
N THR A 352 -0.94 -5.78 -22.52
CA THR A 352 -2.02 -6.73 -22.84
C THR A 352 -2.26 -6.67 -24.34
N ILE A 353 -2.27 -7.82 -24.99
CA ILE A 353 -2.62 -7.97 -26.40
C ILE A 353 -3.76 -8.98 -26.47
N ASN A 354 -4.88 -8.55 -27.04
CA ASN A 354 -6.01 -9.40 -27.32
C ASN A 354 -6.13 -9.62 -28.81
N PHE A 355 -6.37 -10.86 -29.21
CA PHE A 355 -6.72 -11.24 -30.55
C PHE A 355 -8.16 -11.77 -30.58
N GLU A 356 -9.03 -11.05 -31.27
CA GLU A 356 -10.42 -11.45 -31.52
C GLU A 356 -10.47 -12.18 -32.85
N GLY A 357 -10.30 -13.52 -32.80
CA GLY A 357 -10.22 -14.37 -34.01
C GLY A 357 -11.53 -14.42 -34.77
N ASP A 358 -12.61 -14.63 -34.04
CA ASP A 358 -13.99 -14.68 -34.54
C ASP A 358 -14.98 -14.11 -33.51
N LEU A 359 -16.27 -14.27 -33.77
CA LEU A 359 -17.34 -13.81 -32.87
C LEU A 359 -17.34 -14.52 -31.51
N TYR A 360 -16.67 -15.65 -31.35
CA TYR A 360 -16.75 -16.52 -30.18
C TYR A 360 -15.41 -16.61 -29.42
N ASN A 361 -14.31 -16.42 -30.12
CA ASN A 361 -12.97 -16.67 -29.57
C ASN A 361 -12.18 -15.38 -29.34
N THR A 362 -11.69 -15.21 -28.13
CA THR A 362 -10.73 -14.16 -27.79
C THR A 362 -9.51 -14.79 -27.11
N VAL A 363 -8.34 -14.55 -27.66
CA VAL A 363 -7.06 -14.95 -27.07
C VAL A 363 -6.38 -13.71 -26.51
N SER A 364 -5.89 -13.80 -25.29
CA SER A 364 -5.23 -12.68 -24.59
C SER A 364 -3.89 -13.10 -24.04
N PHE A 365 -2.89 -12.25 -24.21
CA PHE A 365 -1.59 -12.33 -23.55
C PHE A 365 -1.41 -11.12 -22.64
N ASN A 366 -1.03 -11.37 -21.38
CA ASN A 366 -0.76 -10.32 -20.41
C ASN A 366 0.68 -10.47 -19.94
N PHE A 367 1.49 -9.47 -20.22
CA PHE A 367 2.88 -9.40 -19.76
C PHE A 367 3.01 -8.35 -18.64
N THR A 368 3.71 -8.72 -17.57
CA THR A 368 4.16 -7.80 -16.54
C THR A 368 5.65 -7.97 -16.32
N GLY A 369 6.39 -6.88 -16.39
CA GLY A 369 7.82 -6.83 -16.08
C GLY A 369 8.13 -5.64 -15.19
N GLN A 370 8.96 -5.82 -14.16
CA GLN A 370 9.35 -4.74 -13.25
C GLN A 370 10.74 -4.98 -12.66
N THR A 371 11.46 -3.90 -12.44
CA THR A 371 12.70 -3.93 -11.66
C THR A 371 12.42 -4.50 -10.27
N GLY A 372 13.30 -5.33 -9.76
CA GLY A 372 13.20 -5.87 -8.41
C GLY A 372 13.12 -4.75 -7.36
N ARG A 373 12.32 -4.97 -6.32
CA ARG A 373 12.26 -4.03 -5.20
C ARG A 373 13.59 -3.97 -4.45
N PRO A 374 13.91 -2.84 -3.82
CA PRO A 374 15.05 -2.76 -2.94
C PRO A 374 14.92 -3.73 -1.76
N PHE A 375 16.05 -4.24 -1.30
CA PHE A 375 16.18 -4.96 -0.04
C PHE A 375 17.55 -4.67 0.57
N THR A 376 17.67 -4.95 1.86
CA THR A 376 18.92 -4.74 2.59
C THR A 376 19.72 -6.02 2.62
N ILE A 377 20.90 -6.02 1.98
CA ILE A 377 21.84 -7.12 2.07
C ILE A 377 22.81 -6.90 3.23
N ALA A 378 23.12 -7.96 3.97
CA ALA A 378 24.12 -7.90 5.02
C ALA A 378 25.50 -7.58 4.43
N ASN A 379 26.19 -6.61 5.02
CA ASN A 379 27.54 -6.19 4.62
C ASN A 379 28.65 -7.03 5.26
N GLY A 380 28.31 -7.74 6.35
CA GLY A 380 29.21 -8.59 7.11
C GLY A 380 28.46 -9.43 8.12
N VAL A 381 29.20 -10.22 8.87
CA VAL A 381 28.70 -11.03 9.98
C VAL A 381 29.55 -10.81 11.21
N LEU A 382 28.92 -10.73 12.38
CA LEU A 382 29.57 -10.80 13.67
C LEU A 382 29.36 -12.19 14.24
N LYS A 383 30.43 -12.85 14.61
CA LYS A 383 30.37 -14.12 15.37
C LYS A 383 30.57 -13.81 16.84
N GLN A 384 29.58 -14.14 17.64
CA GLN A 384 29.66 -14.02 19.10
C GLN A 384 29.29 -15.38 19.70
N GLU A 385 30.24 -16.05 20.31
CA GLU A 385 30.15 -17.44 20.76
C GLU A 385 29.68 -18.34 19.60
N ASN A 386 28.49 -18.90 19.69
CA ASN A 386 27.90 -19.82 18.69
C ASN A 386 26.83 -19.16 17.83
N VAL A 387 26.65 -17.81 17.91
CA VAL A 387 25.65 -17.10 17.15
C VAL A 387 26.32 -16.24 16.07
N THR A 388 25.82 -16.37 14.83
CA THR A 388 26.24 -15.53 13.70
C THR A 388 25.18 -14.47 13.45
N ILE A 389 25.52 -13.21 13.66
CA ILE A 389 24.62 -12.06 13.54
C ILE A 389 24.96 -11.30 12.25
N PRO A 390 24.00 -11.12 11.32
CA PRO A 390 24.24 -10.30 10.12
C PRO A 390 24.34 -8.82 10.49
N ILE A 391 25.32 -8.12 9.92
CA ILE A 391 25.55 -6.68 10.10
C ILE A 391 25.03 -5.95 8.86
N PHE A 392 24.14 -4.97 9.06
CA PHE A 392 23.54 -4.15 8.03
C PHE A 392 24.03 -2.70 8.16
N LEU A 393 24.93 -2.25 7.28
CA LEU A 393 25.48 -0.89 7.32
C LEU A 393 24.62 0.13 6.54
N SER A 394 23.89 -0.33 5.54
CA SER A 394 23.10 0.53 4.64
C SER A 394 21.77 -0.10 4.34
N ARG A 395 20.69 0.67 4.45
CA ARG A 395 19.34 0.22 4.10
C ARG A 395 19.14 0.24 2.59
N ASN A 396 18.43 -0.78 2.06
CA ASN A 396 18.04 -0.87 0.65
C ASN A 396 19.23 -0.72 -0.32
N ASN A 397 20.35 -1.30 0.06
CA ASN A 397 21.62 -1.26 -0.67
C ASN A 397 21.70 -2.24 -1.86
N SER A 398 20.69 -3.07 -2.04
CA SER A 398 20.60 -4.05 -3.13
C SER A 398 19.16 -4.13 -3.67
N ARG A 399 18.96 -4.95 -4.73
CA ARG A 399 17.64 -5.20 -5.34
C ARG A 399 17.42 -6.68 -5.55
N LEU A 400 16.17 -7.11 -5.35
CA LEU A 400 15.73 -8.42 -5.79
C LEU A 400 15.90 -8.55 -7.31
N PRO A 401 16.03 -9.78 -7.83
CA PRO A 401 16.00 -10.03 -9.27
C PRO A 401 14.77 -9.45 -9.94
N VAL A 402 14.90 -9.14 -11.24
CA VAL A 402 13.80 -8.59 -12.04
C VAL A 402 12.60 -9.54 -12.00
N PHE A 403 11.45 -9.02 -11.64
CA PHE A 403 10.18 -9.72 -11.74
C PHE A 403 9.65 -9.65 -13.16
N HIS A 404 9.27 -10.78 -13.76
CA HIS A 404 8.46 -10.77 -14.97
C HIS A 404 7.60 -12.03 -15.08
N ARG A 405 6.47 -11.87 -15.78
CA ARG A 405 5.46 -12.90 -15.93
C ARG A 405 4.69 -12.70 -17.22
N LEU A 406 4.39 -13.78 -17.91
CA LEU A 406 3.47 -13.82 -19.03
C LEU A 406 2.31 -14.74 -18.69
N ASP A 407 1.09 -14.23 -18.85
CA ASP A 407 -0.15 -14.97 -18.67
C ASP A 407 -0.86 -15.12 -20.01
N PHE A 408 -1.53 -16.24 -20.18
CA PHE A 408 -2.35 -16.54 -21.34
C PHE A 408 -3.80 -16.72 -20.90
N SER A 409 -4.73 -16.23 -21.71
CA SER A 409 -6.15 -16.49 -21.52
C SER A 409 -6.82 -16.74 -22.85
N TRP A 410 -7.63 -17.78 -22.89
CA TRP A 410 -8.49 -18.09 -24.03
C TRP A 410 -9.94 -18.11 -23.57
N LYS A 411 -10.73 -17.19 -24.12
CA LYS A 411 -12.14 -17.04 -23.85
C LYS A 411 -12.94 -17.55 -25.04
N VAL A 412 -13.88 -18.47 -24.78
CA VAL A 412 -14.82 -19.00 -25.76
C VAL A 412 -16.25 -18.64 -25.34
N ALA A 413 -16.91 -17.76 -26.09
CA ALA A 413 -18.27 -17.35 -25.80
C ALA A 413 -19.27 -18.37 -26.41
N TYR A 414 -20.22 -18.82 -25.59
CA TYR A 414 -21.25 -19.77 -26.04
C TYR A 414 -22.25 -19.13 -27.00
N SER A 415 -22.65 -17.89 -26.79
CA SER A 415 -23.57 -17.16 -27.66
C SER A 415 -23.36 -15.66 -27.56
N LYS A 416 -23.22 -15.00 -28.71
CA LYS A 416 -23.27 -13.53 -28.84
C LYS A 416 -24.63 -13.02 -29.29
N ASN A 417 -25.64 -13.91 -29.43
CA ASN A 417 -27.00 -13.51 -29.80
C ASN A 417 -27.58 -12.60 -28.69
N PRO A 418 -27.93 -11.33 -29.00
CA PRO A 418 -28.50 -10.40 -28.02
C PRO A 418 -29.82 -10.91 -27.42
N LYS A 419 -30.58 -11.74 -28.19
CA LYS A 419 -31.89 -12.29 -27.80
C LYS A 419 -31.78 -13.60 -27.00
N SER A 420 -30.60 -14.17 -26.82
CA SER A 420 -30.43 -15.40 -26.04
C SER A 420 -30.67 -15.12 -24.56
N ARG A 421 -31.60 -15.86 -23.96
CA ARG A 421 -31.85 -15.82 -22.50
C ARG A 421 -30.66 -16.30 -21.69
N PHE A 422 -29.81 -17.12 -22.28
CA PHE A 422 -28.62 -17.67 -21.64
C PHE A 422 -27.38 -17.23 -22.41
N LYS A 423 -26.52 -16.50 -21.75
CA LYS A 423 -25.22 -16.07 -22.28
C LYS A 423 -24.14 -16.60 -21.35
N GLY A 424 -23.20 -17.34 -21.88
CA GLY A 424 -22.11 -17.88 -21.10
C GLY A 424 -20.79 -17.85 -21.87
N ASP A 425 -19.72 -17.88 -21.16
CA ASP A 425 -18.38 -18.03 -21.72
C ASP A 425 -17.51 -18.92 -20.83
N TRP A 426 -16.69 -19.72 -21.48
CA TRP A 426 -15.60 -20.44 -20.86
C TRP A 426 -14.33 -19.61 -20.97
N VAL A 427 -13.59 -19.54 -19.89
CA VAL A 427 -12.28 -18.86 -19.86
C VAL A 427 -11.24 -19.83 -19.33
N PHE A 428 -10.35 -20.26 -20.21
CA PHE A 428 -9.16 -21.01 -19.86
C PHE A 428 -8.01 -20.03 -19.66
N THR A 429 -7.34 -20.10 -18.50
CA THR A 429 -6.23 -19.20 -18.16
C THR A 429 -5.03 -20.00 -17.71
N VAL A 430 -3.85 -19.65 -18.21
CA VAL A 430 -2.55 -20.11 -17.71
C VAL A 430 -1.79 -18.92 -17.17
N TYR A 431 -1.66 -18.86 -15.87
CA TYR A 431 -0.91 -17.84 -15.18
C TYR A 431 0.57 -18.26 -15.13
N ASN A 432 1.49 -17.33 -15.45
CA ASN A 432 2.93 -17.61 -15.44
C ASN A 432 3.34 -18.74 -16.40
N ILE A 433 3.02 -18.63 -17.69
CA ILE A 433 3.19 -19.68 -18.71
C ILE A 433 4.57 -20.36 -18.67
N TYR A 434 5.63 -19.58 -18.53
CA TYR A 434 7.00 -20.10 -18.55
C TYR A 434 7.53 -20.49 -17.15
N GLY A 435 6.65 -20.50 -16.12
CA GLY A 435 6.97 -21.06 -14.80
C GLY A 435 8.09 -20.35 -14.04
N ARG A 436 8.29 -19.02 -14.29
CA ARG A 436 9.35 -18.29 -13.61
C ARG A 436 9.09 -18.22 -12.09
N LYS A 437 10.08 -18.61 -11.32
CA LYS A 437 10.11 -18.42 -9.86
C LYS A 437 10.49 -16.96 -9.59
N ASN A 438 9.47 -16.10 -9.44
CA ASN A 438 9.70 -14.70 -9.11
C ASN A 438 9.96 -14.53 -7.62
N PRO A 439 11.10 -13.93 -7.22
CA PRO A 439 11.42 -13.77 -5.81
C PRO A 439 10.48 -12.79 -5.13
N PHE A 440 9.93 -13.21 -4.01
CA PHE A 440 9.11 -12.38 -3.13
C PHE A 440 9.95 -11.66 -2.09
N ASN A 441 10.91 -12.38 -1.48
CA ASN A 441 11.81 -11.85 -0.47
C ASN A 441 13.13 -12.63 -0.43
N ILE A 442 14.15 -12.04 0.20
CA ILE A 442 15.39 -12.72 0.61
C ILE A 442 15.51 -12.52 2.12
N TYR A 443 15.75 -13.59 2.84
CA TYR A 443 15.98 -13.57 4.28
C TYR A 443 17.25 -14.35 4.64
N TYR A 444 17.80 -14.05 5.81
CA TYR A 444 18.99 -14.69 6.33
C TYR A 444 18.60 -15.68 7.42
N SER A 445 19.14 -16.89 7.34
CA SER A 445 18.98 -17.90 8.39
C SER A 445 20.25 -18.74 8.50
N GLN A 446 20.55 -19.22 9.69
CA GLN A 446 21.50 -20.30 9.88
C GLN A 446 20.82 -21.60 9.43
N ARG A 447 21.61 -22.54 8.91
CA ARG A 447 21.10 -23.85 8.51
C ARG A 447 20.68 -24.60 9.77
N GLU A 448 19.38 -24.90 9.90
CA GLU A 448 18.89 -25.75 10.99
C GLU A 448 19.24 -27.21 10.76
N GLY A 449 19.42 -27.98 11.84
CA GLY A 449 19.70 -29.42 11.81
C GLY A 449 18.53 -30.22 11.23
N VAL A 450 18.89 -31.23 10.43
CA VAL A 450 18.00 -31.86 9.46
C VAL A 450 16.98 -32.82 10.07
N LYS A 451 17.07 -33.22 11.35
CA LYS A 451 16.20 -34.29 11.88
C LYS A 451 15.57 -34.05 13.25
N ASP A 452 16.09 -33.17 14.06
CA ASP A 452 15.67 -33.01 15.46
C ASP A 452 15.39 -31.55 15.87
N GLY A 453 15.42 -30.61 14.93
CA GLY A 453 15.27 -29.20 15.23
C GLY A 453 16.51 -28.58 15.89
N SER A 454 17.62 -29.30 15.97
CA SER A 454 18.86 -28.74 16.48
C SER A 454 19.43 -27.71 15.48
N VAL A 455 19.81 -26.55 15.99
CA VAL A 455 20.55 -25.53 15.21
C VAL A 455 22.02 -25.99 15.19
N PHE A 456 22.59 -26.13 13.97
CA PHE A 456 24.04 -26.26 13.86
C PHE A 456 24.68 -24.94 14.21
N LEU A 457 25.18 -24.82 15.41
CA LEU A 457 25.79 -23.61 15.96
C LEU A 457 26.97 -23.09 15.12
N ASP A 458 27.61 -23.95 14.34
CA ASP A 458 28.71 -23.60 13.42
C ASP A 458 28.29 -23.48 11.95
N SER A 459 26.99 -23.57 11.63
CA SER A 459 26.59 -23.44 10.22
C SER A 459 26.68 -21.99 9.74
N PRO A 460 27.18 -21.75 8.52
CA PRO A 460 27.27 -20.42 7.99
C PRO A 460 25.86 -19.83 7.80
N LEU A 461 25.75 -18.51 8.05
CA LEU A 461 24.56 -17.75 7.73
C LEU A 461 24.32 -17.80 6.22
N GLY A 462 23.18 -18.35 5.80
CA GLY A 462 22.76 -18.42 4.42
C GLY A 462 21.74 -17.32 4.05
N ALA A 463 21.76 -16.86 2.80
CA ALA A 463 20.70 -16.04 2.23
C ALA A 463 19.75 -16.92 1.41
N TYR A 464 18.48 -16.90 1.76
CA TYR A 464 17.44 -17.73 1.15
C TYR A 464 16.46 -16.90 0.37
N GLU A 465 16.18 -17.30 -0.87
CA GLU A 465 15.18 -16.66 -1.73
C GLU A 465 13.82 -17.35 -1.51
N LEU A 466 12.82 -16.54 -1.15
CA LEU A 466 11.44 -16.97 -1.04
C LEU A 466 10.67 -16.65 -2.32
N SER A 467 10.14 -17.66 -3.01
CA SER A 467 9.23 -17.51 -4.16
C SER A 467 7.88 -18.14 -3.84
N VAL A 468 6.82 -17.37 -3.93
CA VAL A 468 5.45 -17.80 -3.57
C VAL A 468 4.85 -18.69 -4.67
N ILE A 469 5.07 -18.35 -5.95
CA ILE A 469 4.53 -19.10 -7.09
C ILE A 469 5.66 -19.88 -7.75
N LYS A 470 5.59 -21.20 -7.65
CA LYS A 470 6.68 -22.10 -8.11
C LYS A 470 6.58 -22.50 -9.59
N GLY A 471 5.43 -22.29 -10.26
CA GLY A 471 5.20 -22.75 -11.62
C GLY A 471 3.96 -22.17 -12.26
N PRO A 472 3.56 -22.65 -13.45
CA PRO A 472 2.32 -22.27 -14.08
C PRO A 472 1.11 -22.69 -13.24
N LEU A 473 0.11 -21.77 -13.13
CA LEU A 473 -1.18 -22.08 -12.53
C LEU A 473 -2.25 -22.09 -13.62
N VAL A 474 -2.97 -23.19 -13.73
CA VAL A 474 -4.05 -23.37 -14.71
C VAL A 474 -5.39 -23.14 -14.04
N SER A 475 -6.26 -22.37 -14.66
CA SER A 475 -7.62 -22.13 -14.20
C SER A 475 -8.61 -22.28 -15.36
N LEU A 476 -9.75 -22.87 -15.07
CA LEU A 476 -10.91 -22.93 -15.97
C LEU A 476 -12.10 -22.30 -15.26
N SER A 477 -12.67 -21.27 -15.85
CA SER A 477 -13.84 -20.56 -15.34
C SER A 477 -14.99 -20.61 -16.33
N TYR A 478 -16.20 -20.78 -15.82
CA TYR A 478 -17.42 -20.64 -16.60
C TYR A 478 -18.23 -19.47 -16.05
N ASN A 479 -18.42 -18.45 -16.87
CA ASN A 479 -19.22 -17.29 -16.54
C ASN A 479 -20.56 -17.41 -17.26
N PHE A 480 -21.66 -17.18 -16.57
CA PHE A 480 -22.98 -17.17 -17.19
C PHE A 480 -23.79 -15.96 -16.72
N LYS A 481 -24.64 -15.49 -17.62
CA LYS A 481 -25.60 -14.43 -17.37
C LYS A 481 -26.97 -14.89 -17.84
N PHE A 482 -27.92 -14.87 -16.93
CA PHE A 482 -29.34 -15.13 -17.19
C PHE A 482 -30.05 -13.80 -17.36
N GLN A 483 -30.85 -13.63 -18.45
CA GLN A 483 -31.66 -12.43 -18.71
C GLN A 483 -33.13 -12.76 -18.70
#